data_970118e81e4015630979e09330091c82
#
_entry.id   970118e81e4015630979e09330091c82
#
_cell.length_a   1.000
_cell.length_b   1.000
_cell.length_c   1.000
_cell.angle_alpha   90.00
_cell.angle_beta   90.00
_cell.angle_gamma   90.00
#
_symmetry.space_group_name_H-M   'P 1'
#
loop_
_entity.id
_entity.type
_entity.pdbx_description
1 polymer ?
#
loop_
_entity_poly.entity_id
_entity_poly.type
_entity_poly.pdbx_seq_one_letter_code
_entity_poly.pdbx_strand_id
1 'polypeptide(L)'
;DALRQAGVMVDQIREAQIAAVKRSSWMSAEAKAEAEAKLAALKIEIGKPLRDLDYTVQPMGRGSFGGNMLIASTWRHREEMKRIGKGNADRRWDVLPQQPAIAYDLAQNRLIVTAAALQGPIFADANGEAGKFGAYGALVAHEISRAIDAKGALVDAKGELRSWWTPAD
;
A
#
# COMPACT_ATOMS: atom_id res chain seq x y z
N ASP A 1 -19.71 5.07 0.11
CA ASP A 1 -19.41 5.95 1.26
C ASP A 1 -18.15 5.56 2.03
N ALA A 2 -18.01 4.30 2.46
CA ALA A 2 -16.85 3.84 3.23
C ALA A 2 -15.49 4.10 2.54
N LEU A 3 -15.37 3.83 1.24
CA LEU A 3 -14.16 4.10 0.47
C LEU A 3 -13.75 5.58 0.52
N ARG A 4 -14.71 6.48 0.34
CA ARG A 4 -14.46 7.93 0.40
C ARG A 4 -14.05 8.37 1.79
N GLN A 5 -14.75 7.91 2.82
CA GLN A 5 -14.45 8.23 4.22
C GLN A 5 -13.07 7.71 4.61
N ALA A 6 -12.74 6.47 4.25
CA ALA A 6 -11.42 5.88 4.49
C ALA A 6 -10.31 6.70 3.82
N GLY A 7 -10.51 7.15 2.59
CA GLY A 7 -9.54 8.00 1.88
C GLY A 7 -9.30 9.34 2.57
N VAL A 8 -10.36 10.02 3.01
CA VAL A 8 -10.23 11.29 3.76
C VAL A 8 -9.41 11.08 5.04
N MET A 9 -9.68 10.00 5.77
CA MET A 9 -8.92 9.68 6.99
C MET A 9 -7.44 9.41 6.69
N VAL A 10 -7.13 8.69 5.61
CA VAL A 10 -5.73 8.46 5.19
C VAL A 10 -5.03 9.77 4.89
N ASP A 11 -5.67 10.71 4.18
CA ASP A 11 -5.09 12.01 3.88
C ASP A 11 -4.83 12.83 5.15
N GLN A 12 -5.77 12.86 6.08
CA GLN A 12 -5.61 13.55 7.37
C GLN A 12 -4.44 12.96 8.18
N ILE A 13 -4.30 11.64 8.20
CA ILE A 13 -3.21 10.95 8.90
C ILE A 13 -1.86 11.27 8.23
N ARG A 14 -1.81 11.24 6.90
CA ARG A 14 -0.61 11.61 6.14
C ARG A 14 -0.16 13.04 6.44
N GLU A 15 -1.08 14.00 6.43
CA GLU A 15 -0.80 15.39 6.75
C GLU A 15 -0.31 15.56 8.20
N ALA A 16 -0.91 14.85 9.15
CA ALA A 16 -0.49 14.85 10.54
C ALA A 16 0.94 14.30 10.71
N GLN A 17 1.30 13.25 9.95
CA GLN A 17 2.65 12.68 9.96
C GLN A 17 3.67 13.65 9.32
N ILE A 18 3.34 14.30 8.21
CA ILE A 18 4.20 15.34 7.61
C ILE A 18 4.44 16.46 8.64
N ALA A 19 3.40 16.90 9.31
CA ALA A 19 3.54 17.90 10.36
C ALA A 19 4.39 17.42 11.55
N ALA A 20 4.32 16.16 11.91
CA ALA A 20 5.16 15.55 12.95
C ALA A 20 6.65 15.50 12.54
N VAL A 21 6.94 15.10 11.29
CA VAL A 21 8.29 15.11 10.70
C VAL A 21 8.88 16.52 10.78
N LYS A 22 8.16 17.55 10.37
CA LYS A 22 8.60 18.94 10.44
C LYS A 22 9.02 19.37 11.85
N ARG A 23 8.26 18.94 12.85
CA ARG A 23 8.51 19.27 14.27
C ARG A 23 9.54 18.36 14.95
N SER A 24 9.98 17.30 14.28
CA SER A 24 10.98 16.37 14.85
C SER A 24 12.25 17.13 15.27
N SER A 25 12.76 16.84 16.47
CA SER A 25 13.98 17.44 16.99
C SER A 25 15.24 16.62 16.72
N TRP A 26 15.06 15.31 16.35
CA TRP A 26 16.17 14.38 16.15
C TRP A 26 16.58 14.22 14.68
N MET A 27 15.67 14.52 13.74
CA MET A 27 15.95 14.41 12.31
C MET A 27 16.74 15.62 11.81
N SER A 28 17.74 15.36 10.97
CA SER A 28 18.47 16.40 10.20
C SER A 28 17.53 17.11 9.21
N ALA A 29 17.95 18.26 8.69
CA ALA A 29 17.17 19.01 7.70
C ALA A 29 17.00 18.20 6.40
N GLU A 30 18.05 17.51 5.98
CA GLU A 30 18.06 16.64 4.80
C GLU A 30 17.11 15.44 4.97
N ALA A 31 17.16 14.77 6.13
CA ALA A 31 16.25 13.64 6.42
C ALA A 31 14.79 14.08 6.47
N LYS A 32 14.50 15.26 7.04
CA LYS A 32 13.14 15.84 7.01
C LYS A 32 12.64 16.08 5.60
N ALA A 33 13.48 16.68 4.74
CA ALA A 33 13.10 16.97 3.35
C ALA A 33 12.78 15.68 2.56
N GLU A 34 13.59 14.63 2.73
CA GLU A 34 13.35 13.32 2.10
C GLU A 34 12.10 12.64 2.66
N ALA A 35 11.89 12.66 3.98
CA ALA A 35 10.70 12.10 4.62
C ALA A 35 9.43 12.82 4.13
N GLU A 36 9.43 14.15 4.07
CA GLU A 36 8.33 14.93 3.55
C GLU A 36 8.04 14.63 2.09
N ALA A 37 9.08 14.56 1.24
CA ALA A 37 8.93 14.21 -0.16
C ALA A 37 8.34 12.81 -0.33
N LYS A 38 8.78 11.85 0.49
CA LYS A 38 8.29 10.47 0.45
C LYS A 38 6.84 10.36 0.89
N LEU A 39 6.45 11.03 1.97
CA LEU A 39 5.07 11.09 2.44
C LEU A 39 4.15 11.83 1.46
N ALA A 40 4.61 12.92 0.85
CA ALA A 40 3.85 13.66 -0.16
C ALA A 40 3.63 12.84 -1.43
N ALA A 41 4.63 12.04 -1.84
CA ALA A 41 4.56 11.16 -3.02
C ALA A 41 3.87 9.82 -2.74
N LEU A 42 3.34 9.59 -1.53
CA LEU A 42 2.67 8.35 -1.14
C LEU A 42 1.46 8.08 -2.04
N LYS A 43 1.47 6.96 -2.75
CA LYS A 43 0.33 6.46 -3.51
C LYS A 43 -0.65 5.79 -2.57
N ILE A 44 -1.94 6.05 -2.74
CA ILE A 44 -3.00 5.48 -1.90
C ILE A 44 -3.93 4.66 -2.79
N GLU A 45 -4.05 3.37 -2.51
CA GLU A 45 -4.95 2.46 -3.20
C GLU A 45 -5.88 1.79 -2.19
N ILE A 46 -7.19 2.04 -2.32
CA ILE A 46 -8.21 1.58 -1.36
C ILE A 46 -9.25 0.74 -2.07
N GLY A 47 -9.58 -0.40 -1.47
CA GLY A 47 -10.61 -1.33 -1.91
C GLY A 47 -10.09 -2.42 -2.83
N LYS A 48 -9.61 -2.06 -4.00
CA LYS A 48 -9.08 -3.00 -5.01
C LYS A 48 -7.89 -2.39 -5.77
N PRO A 49 -7.09 -3.20 -6.45
CA PRO A 49 -6.05 -2.70 -7.36
C PRO A 49 -6.64 -1.81 -8.45
N LEU A 50 -5.89 -0.81 -8.89
CA LEU A 50 -6.28 0.07 -10.01
C LEU A 50 -6.40 -0.70 -11.33
N ARG A 51 -5.62 -1.78 -11.49
CA ARG A 51 -5.67 -2.66 -12.66
C ARG A 51 -6.21 -4.02 -12.27
N ASP A 52 -7.32 -4.40 -12.85
CA ASP A 52 -7.84 -5.76 -12.78
C ASP A 52 -7.11 -6.65 -13.81
N LEU A 53 -6.96 -7.93 -13.46
CA LEU A 53 -6.49 -8.95 -14.40
C LEU A 53 -7.65 -9.41 -15.27
N ASP A 54 -7.41 -9.53 -16.57
CA ASP A 54 -8.40 -10.12 -17.47
C ASP A 54 -8.32 -11.65 -17.42
N TYR A 55 -9.22 -12.24 -16.67
CA TYR A 55 -9.35 -13.69 -16.55
C TYR A 55 -10.22 -14.30 -17.67
N THR A 56 -10.89 -13.49 -18.48
CA THR A 56 -11.81 -13.97 -19.54
C THR A 56 -11.09 -14.60 -20.71
N VAL A 57 -9.80 -14.29 -20.86
CA VAL A 57 -8.93 -14.84 -21.93
C VAL A 57 -8.50 -16.30 -21.71
N GLN A 58 -8.95 -16.93 -20.62
CA GLN A 58 -8.57 -18.30 -20.29
C GLN A 58 -9.65 -19.28 -20.82
N PRO A 59 -9.32 -20.15 -21.77
CA PRO A 59 -10.28 -21.10 -22.35
C PRO A 59 -10.52 -22.28 -21.41
N MET A 60 -11.04 -22.02 -20.22
CA MET A 60 -11.39 -23.06 -19.24
C MET A 60 -12.71 -23.72 -19.59
N GLY A 61 -12.81 -25.02 -19.32
CA GLY A 61 -14.00 -25.82 -19.59
C GLY A 61 -14.36 -26.75 -18.43
N ARG A 62 -15.50 -27.45 -18.57
CA ARG A 62 -15.98 -28.39 -17.54
C ARG A 62 -15.37 -29.79 -17.65
N GLY A 63 -14.62 -30.07 -18.72
CA GLY A 63 -14.18 -31.43 -19.05
C GLY A 63 -12.97 -31.93 -18.27
N SER A 64 -12.11 -31.06 -17.76
CA SER A 64 -10.87 -31.48 -17.08
C SER A 64 -10.40 -30.44 -16.05
N PHE A 65 -10.41 -30.82 -14.78
CA PHE A 65 -9.82 -30.02 -13.72
C PHE A 65 -8.31 -29.83 -13.94
N GLY A 66 -7.57 -30.92 -14.23
CA GLY A 66 -6.13 -30.85 -14.47
C GLY A 66 -5.78 -29.95 -15.67
N GLY A 67 -6.57 -30.03 -16.74
CA GLY A 67 -6.44 -29.15 -17.90
C GLY A 67 -6.63 -27.68 -17.53
N ASN A 68 -7.65 -27.38 -16.75
CA ASN A 68 -7.91 -26.00 -16.28
C ASN A 68 -6.78 -25.48 -15.38
N MET A 69 -6.24 -26.30 -14.49
CA MET A 69 -5.10 -25.95 -13.66
C MET A 69 -3.85 -25.62 -14.49
N LEU A 70 -3.61 -26.38 -15.55
CA LEU A 70 -2.49 -26.13 -16.46
C LEU A 70 -2.68 -24.83 -17.24
N ILE A 71 -3.89 -24.55 -17.73
CA ILE A 71 -4.24 -23.28 -18.38
C ILE A 71 -4.02 -22.10 -17.42
N ALA A 72 -4.52 -22.20 -16.20
CA ALA A 72 -4.38 -21.15 -15.18
C ALA A 72 -2.91 -20.89 -14.82
N SER A 73 -2.11 -21.95 -14.62
CA SER A 73 -0.69 -21.80 -14.28
C SER A 73 0.12 -21.22 -15.43
N THR A 74 -0.14 -21.63 -16.66
CA THR A 74 0.49 -21.11 -17.88
C THR A 74 0.15 -19.61 -18.06
N TRP A 75 -1.11 -19.25 -17.87
CA TRP A 75 -1.53 -17.86 -17.94
C TRP A 75 -0.84 -17.01 -16.87
N ARG A 76 -0.81 -17.47 -15.61
CA ARG A 76 -0.12 -16.79 -14.52
C ARG A 76 1.36 -16.57 -14.85
N HIS A 77 2.03 -17.60 -15.34
CA HIS A 77 3.43 -17.50 -15.74
C HIS A 77 3.63 -16.44 -16.84
N ARG A 78 2.78 -16.44 -17.88
CA ARG A 78 2.85 -15.41 -18.94
C ARG A 78 2.65 -14.00 -18.40
N GLU A 79 1.72 -13.80 -17.46
CA GLU A 79 1.49 -12.50 -16.82
C GLU A 79 2.70 -12.06 -15.99
N GLU A 80 3.38 -12.96 -15.32
CA GLU A 80 4.64 -12.65 -14.61
C GLU A 80 5.77 -12.29 -15.60
N MET A 81 5.91 -13.04 -16.70
CA MET A 81 6.91 -12.76 -17.73
C MET A 81 6.72 -11.38 -18.38
N LYS A 82 5.49 -10.91 -18.56
CA LYS A 82 5.20 -9.56 -19.07
C LYS A 82 5.74 -8.43 -18.18
N ARG A 83 6.09 -8.72 -16.94
CA ARG A 83 6.61 -7.73 -15.98
C ARG A 83 8.12 -7.55 -16.08
N ILE A 84 8.83 -8.47 -16.72
CA ILE A 84 10.27 -8.39 -16.91
C ILE A 84 10.59 -7.12 -17.70
N GLY A 85 11.51 -6.31 -17.19
CA GLY A 85 11.93 -5.05 -17.80
C GLY A 85 11.02 -3.86 -17.57
N LYS A 86 9.86 -4.01 -16.89
CA LYS A 86 8.93 -2.91 -16.62
C LYS A 86 9.18 -2.16 -15.29
N GLY A 87 10.17 -2.60 -14.54
CA GLY A 87 10.48 -2.04 -13.23
C GLY A 87 9.33 -2.20 -12.22
N ASN A 88 9.34 -1.33 -11.20
CA ASN A 88 8.34 -1.37 -10.12
C ASN A 88 6.95 -0.84 -10.54
N ALA A 89 6.83 -0.15 -11.67
CA ALA A 89 5.60 0.57 -12.07
C ALA A 89 4.36 -0.35 -12.22
N ASP A 90 4.57 -1.62 -12.56
CA ASP A 90 3.49 -2.60 -12.77
C ASP A 90 3.37 -3.64 -11.63
N ARG A 91 3.97 -3.36 -10.46
CA ARG A 91 3.87 -4.27 -9.32
C ARG A 91 2.42 -4.39 -8.86
N ARG A 92 1.92 -5.62 -8.82
CA ARG A 92 0.58 -5.94 -8.31
C ARG A 92 0.53 -5.83 -6.79
N TRP A 93 -0.67 -5.82 -6.26
CA TRP A 93 -0.86 -6.07 -4.83
C TRP A 93 -0.37 -7.47 -4.49
N ASP A 94 0.36 -7.59 -3.40
CA ASP A 94 0.76 -8.86 -2.78
C ASP A 94 -0.24 -9.33 -1.72
N VAL A 95 -1.31 -8.56 -1.51
CA VAL A 95 -2.46 -8.88 -0.66
C VAL A 95 -3.73 -8.99 -1.52
N LEU A 96 -4.67 -9.83 -1.08
CA LEU A 96 -5.93 -10.02 -1.79
C LEU A 96 -7.01 -9.07 -1.27
N PRO A 97 -7.83 -8.44 -2.13
CA PRO A 97 -8.88 -7.51 -1.71
C PRO A 97 -9.90 -8.07 -0.72
N GLN A 98 -10.14 -9.39 -0.75
CA GLN A 98 -11.05 -10.09 0.15
C GLN A 98 -10.42 -10.49 1.49
N GLN A 99 -9.14 -10.30 1.69
CA GLN A 99 -8.46 -10.48 2.97
C GLN A 99 -8.30 -9.14 3.66
N PRO A 100 -8.66 -9.01 4.95
CA PRO A 100 -8.49 -7.73 5.66
C PRO A 100 -6.99 -7.43 5.81
N ALA A 101 -6.52 -6.40 5.12
CA ALA A 101 -5.14 -5.96 5.17
C ALA A 101 -5.04 -4.44 4.96
N ILE A 102 -4.15 -3.83 5.73
CA ILE A 102 -3.61 -2.50 5.51
C ILE A 102 -2.10 -2.71 5.43
N ALA A 103 -1.47 -2.32 4.33
CA ALA A 103 -0.07 -2.64 4.07
C ALA A 103 0.64 -1.51 3.34
N TYR A 104 1.89 -1.28 3.70
CA TYR A 104 2.77 -0.36 2.98
C TYR A 104 3.72 -1.12 2.06
N ASP A 105 3.63 -0.84 0.77
CA ASP A 105 4.55 -1.35 -0.26
C ASP A 105 5.73 -0.39 -0.42
N LEU A 106 6.86 -0.77 0.16
CA LEU A 106 8.07 0.03 0.19
C LEU A 106 8.63 0.33 -1.22
N ALA A 107 8.57 -0.65 -2.13
CA ALA A 107 9.11 -0.51 -3.48
C ALA A 107 8.31 0.45 -4.36
N GLN A 108 7.00 0.60 -4.08
CA GLN A 108 6.10 1.48 -4.82
C GLN A 108 5.81 2.80 -4.10
N ASN A 109 6.30 2.96 -2.86
CA ASN A 109 5.86 4.02 -1.95
C ASN A 109 4.34 4.12 -1.93
N ARG A 110 3.67 3.02 -1.56
CA ARG A 110 2.24 2.84 -1.73
C ARG A 110 1.59 2.27 -0.48
N LEU A 111 0.51 2.91 -0.02
CA LEU A 111 -0.40 2.36 0.97
C LEU A 111 -1.51 1.58 0.27
N ILE A 112 -1.70 0.34 0.68
CA ILE A 112 -2.77 -0.54 0.23
C ILE A 112 -3.74 -0.75 1.37
N VAL A 113 -5.03 -0.47 1.14
CA VAL A 113 -6.13 -0.78 2.06
C VAL A 113 -7.12 -1.66 1.32
N THR A 114 -7.26 -2.92 1.74
CA THR A 114 -8.14 -3.86 1.06
C THR A 114 -9.62 -3.58 1.35
N ALA A 115 -10.52 -4.01 0.46
CA ALA A 115 -11.96 -3.88 0.67
C ALA A 115 -12.44 -4.56 1.96
N ALA A 116 -11.84 -5.70 2.31
CA ALA A 116 -12.19 -6.42 3.53
C ALA A 116 -11.75 -5.67 4.81
N ALA A 117 -10.70 -4.84 4.76
CA ALA A 117 -10.29 -4.01 5.91
C ALA A 117 -11.29 -2.88 6.20
N LEU A 118 -12.15 -2.53 5.24
CA LEU A 118 -13.21 -1.54 5.41
C LEU A 118 -14.52 -2.13 5.98
N GLN A 119 -14.46 -3.35 6.49
CA GLN A 119 -15.56 -4.01 7.17
C GLN A 119 -15.39 -3.95 8.69
N GLY A 120 -16.44 -4.24 9.43
CA GLY A 120 -16.33 -4.38 10.87
C GLY A 120 -15.40 -5.56 11.28
N PRO A 121 -14.75 -5.46 12.42
CA PRO A 121 -14.82 -4.38 13.43
C PRO A 121 -13.91 -3.18 13.17
N ILE A 122 -12.96 -3.27 12.21
CA ILE A 122 -11.91 -2.24 12.00
C ILE A 122 -12.53 -0.91 11.55
N PHE A 123 -13.50 -0.95 10.63
CA PHE A 123 -14.15 0.23 10.05
C PHE A 123 -15.66 0.25 10.31
N ALA A 124 -16.09 -0.11 11.55
CA ALA A 124 -17.49 -0.16 11.88
C ALA A 124 -18.07 1.23 12.17
N ASP A 125 -19.26 1.53 11.65
CA ASP A 125 -19.97 2.79 11.92
C ASP A 125 -20.37 2.94 13.39
N ALA A 126 -20.62 1.82 14.09
CA ALA A 126 -20.93 1.79 15.51
C ALA A 126 -19.81 2.37 16.40
N ASN A 127 -18.58 2.46 15.90
CA ASN A 127 -17.45 3.01 16.64
C ASN A 127 -17.45 4.56 16.70
N GLY A 128 -18.27 5.21 15.91
CA GLY A 128 -18.19 6.64 15.73
C GLY A 128 -16.87 7.10 15.08
N GLU A 129 -16.70 8.39 14.89
CA GLU A 129 -15.50 8.94 14.23
C GLU A 129 -14.22 8.69 15.04
N ALA A 130 -14.24 9.00 16.34
CA ALA A 130 -13.08 8.77 17.22
C ALA A 130 -12.66 7.31 17.29
N GLY A 131 -13.64 6.39 17.35
CA GLY A 131 -13.35 4.95 17.34
C GLY A 131 -12.78 4.47 16.01
N LYS A 132 -13.22 5.02 14.87
CA LYS A 132 -12.62 4.73 13.56
C LYS A 132 -11.15 5.20 13.50
N PHE A 133 -10.84 6.38 14.04
CA PHE A 133 -9.45 6.83 14.13
C PHE A 133 -8.62 5.94 15.06
N GLY A 134 -9.18 5.49 16.19
CA GLY A 134 -8.50 4.59 17.12
C GLY A 134 -8.24 3.18 16.56
N ALA A 135 -9.11 2.68 15.70
CA ALA A 135 -8.97 1.35 15.07
C ALA A 135 -8.30 1.46 13.68
N TYR A 136 -9.05 1.88 12.68
CA TYR A 136 -8.56 2.01 11.30
C TYR A 136 -7.43 3.02 11.18
N GLY A 137 -7.59 4.19 11.78
CA GLY A 137 -6.59 5.26 11.71
C GLY A 137 -5.25 4.89 12.33
N ALA A 138 -5.25 4.16 13.44
CA ALA A 138 -4.02 3.67 14.08
C ALA A 138 -3.26 2.69 13.17
N LEU A 139 -3.96 1.78 12.51
CA LEU A 139 -3.37 0.83 11.57
C LEU A 139 -2.80 1.53 10.34
N VAL A 140 -3.54 2.49 9.79
CA VAL A 140 -3.08 3.32 8.67
C VAL A 140 -1.84 4.11 9.06
N ALA A 141 -1.84 4.77 10.22
CA ALA A 141 -0.70 5.54 10.71
C ALA A 141 0.53 4.66 10.91
N HIS A 142 0.35 3.44 11.44
CA HIS A 142 1.41 2.45 11.57
C HIS A 142 2.03 2.10 10.21
N GLU A 143 1.21 1.77 9.22
CA GLU A 143 1.72 1.40 7.90
C GLU A 143 2.36 2.59 7.16
N ILE A 144 1.81 3.79 7.25
CA ILE A 144 2.44 4.98 6.65
C ILE A 144 3.79 5.29 7.33
N SER A 145 3.92 5.08 8.66
CA SER A 145 5.19 5.31 9.36
C SER A 145 6.33 4.43 8.85
N ARG A 146 6.02 3.28 8.23
CA ARG A 146 7.02 2.42 7.58
C ARG A 146 7.69 3.06 6.37
N ALA A 147 7.12 4.13 5.83
CA ALA A 147 7.79 4.92 4.79
C ALA A 147 9.05 5.61 5.32
N ILE A 148 9.07 5.94 6.61
CA ILE A 148 10.09 6.78 7.25
C ILE A 148 10.79 6.10 8.44
N ASP A 149 10.54 4.81 8.68
CA ASP A 149 11.26 4.01 9.68
C ASP A 149 12.68 3.62 9.18
N ALA A 150 13.41 2.86 9.98
CA ALA A 150 14.76 2.40 9.65
C ALA A 150 14.84 1.58 8.33
N LYS A 151 13.77 0.87 7.94
CA LYS A 151 13.69 0.18 6.64
C LYS A 151 13.30 1.15 5.54
N GLY A 152 12.36 2.04 5.82
CA GLY A 152 11.95 3.12 4.92
C GLY A 152 13.09 4.04 4.55
N ALA A 153 14.02 4.28 5.49
CA ALA A 153 15.21 5.08 5.27
C ALA A 153 16.20 4.49 4.23
N LEU A 154 16.07 3.22 3.88
CA LEU A 154 16.91 2.56 2.87
C LEU A 154 16.36 2.68 1.44
N VAL A 155 15.17 3.23 1.27
CA VAL A 155 14.49 3.36 -0.04
C VAL A 155 13.92 4.75 -0.16
N ASP A 156 14.24 5.44 -1.23
CA ASP A 156 13.76 6.80 -1.47
C ASP A 156 12.31 6.85 -2.01
N ALA A 157 11.82 8.07 -2.26
CA ALA A 157 10.45 8.30 -2.76
C ALA A 157 10.19 7.68 -4.15
N LYS A 158 11.23 7.35 -4.90
CA LYS A 158 11.13 6.71 -6.23
C LYS A 158 11.19 5.18 -6.17
N GLY A 159 11.44 4.62 -4.99
CA GLY A 159 11.62 3.18 -4.79
C GLY A 159 13.04 2.70 -5.10
N GLU A 160 14.01 3.59 -5.18
CA GLU A 160 15.42 3.25 -5.39
C GLU A 160 16.11 2.96 -4.05
N LEU A 161 17.00 1.97 -4.05
CA LEU A 161 17.81 1.63 -2.87
C LEU A 161 18.83 2.72 -2.63
N ARG A 162 18.52 3.61 -1.69
CA ARG A 162 19.38 4.72 -1.29
C ARG A 162 19.11 5.05 0.17
N SER A 163 20.11 4.86 1.04
CA SER A 163 20.02 5.33 2.43
C SER A 163 19.99 6.86 2.44
N TRP A 164 18.92 7.42 3.00
CA TRP A 164 18.75 8.86 3.13
C TRP A 164 18.82 9.36 4.58
N TRP A 165 18.94 8.45 5.56
CA TRP A 165 19.32 8.80 6.93
C TRP A 165 20.83 8.93 7.03
N THR A 166 21.30 9.88 7.83
CA THR A 166 22.70 10.03 8.21
C THR A 166 22.98 9.28 9.52
N PRO A 167 24.25 9.07 9.90
CA PRO A 167 24.55 8.48 11.20
C PRO A 167 24.06 9.29 12.42
N ALA A 168 23.67 10.54 12.21
CA ALA A 168 23.14 11.42 13.26
C ALA A 168 21.60 11.29 13.41
N ASP A 169 20.94 10.78 12.38
CA ASP A 169 19.48 10.50 12.38
C ASP A 169 19.19 9.12 12.97
#